data_14c0f62e63ccbae35d2056348b6ad0b1
#
_entry.id   14c0f62e63ccbae35d2056348b6ad0b1
#
_cell.length_a   1.000
_cell.length_b   1.000
_cell.length_c   1.000
_cell.angle_alpha   90.00
_cell.angle_beta   90.00
_cell.angle_gamma   90.00
#
_symmetry.space_group_name_H-M   'P 1'
#
loop_
_entity.id
_entity.type
_entity.pdbx_description
1 polymer ?
#
loop_
_entity_poly.entity_id
_entity_poly.type
_entity_poly.pdbx_seq_one_letter_code
_entity_poly.pdbx_strand_id
1 'polypeptide(L)' 'MSVRIKVSYETEEELKRLLNILDPVVKNWSKAAKKRGRFFRVYITLDEKKM' A
#
# COMPACT_ATOMS: atom_id res chain seq x y z
N MET A 1 5.88 15.39 8.18
CA MET A 1 6.31 13.97 8.13
C MET A 1 5.24 13.13 7.46
N SER A 2 5.63 12.06 6.83
CA SER A 2 4.67 11.18 6.17
C SER A 2 4.56 9.86 6.94
N VAL A 3 3.37 9.28 6.92
CA VAL A 3 3.11 7.99 7.54
C VAL A 3 3.35 6.90 6.50
N ARG A 4 4.09 5.88 6.89
CA ARG A 4 4.37 4.75 6.03
C ARG A 4 3.75 3.50 6.61
N ILE A 5 3.11 2.71 5.76
CA ILE A 5 2.53 1.44 6.16
C ILE A 5 3.00 0.32 5.25
N LYS A 6 3.07 -0.88 5.81
CA LYS A 6 3.37 -2.10 5.06
C LYS A 6 2.12 -2.94 5.02
N VAL A 7 1.77 -3.42 3.84
CA VAL A 7 0.59 -4.24 3.67
C VAL A 7 0.98 -5.53 2.99
N SER A 8 0.48 -6.65 3.50
CA SER A 8 0.61 -7.95 2.86
C SER A 8 -0.69 -8.28 2.16
N TYR A 9 -0.61 -8.78 0.95
CA TYR A 9 -1.80 -9.16 0.17
C TYR A 9 -1.52 -10.41 -0.65
N GLU A 10 -2.57 -11.14 -0.98
CA GLU A 10 -2.45 -12.37 -1.77
C GLU A 10 -2.74 -12.14 -3.25
N THR A 11 -3.69 -11.26 -3.56
CA THR A 11 -4.12 -11.03 -4.94
C THR A 11 -4.04 -9.56 -5.31
N GLU A 12 -3.93 -9.31 -6.61
CA GLU A 12 -3.92 -7.94 -7.13
C GLU A 12 -5.23 -7.20 -6.82
N GLU A 13 -6.32 -7.94 -6.75
CA GLU A 13 -7.62 -7.34 -6.43
C GLU A 13 -7.62 -6.74 -5.03
N GLU A 14 -7.01 -7.43 -4.09
CA GLU A 14 -6.89 -6.93 -2.72
C GLU A 14 -6.10 -5.63 -2.70
N LEU A 15 -5.01 -5.57 -3.46
CA LEU A 15 -4.20 -4.37 -3.56
C LEU A 15 -5.00 -3.21 -4.16
N LYS A 16 -5.75 -3.48 -5.21
CA LYS A 16 -6.56 -2.45 -5.86
C LYS A 16 -7.63 -1.90 -4.91
N ARG A 17 -8.28 -2.77 -4.15
CA ARG A 17 -9.27 -2.36 -3.17
C ARG A 17 -8.65 -1.49 -2.09
N LEU A 18 -7.49 -1.91 -1.60
CA LEU A 18 -6.80 -1.15 -0.57
C LEU A 18 -6.42 0.24 -1.05
N LEU A 19 -5.84 0.33 -2.23
CA LEU A 19 -5.45 1.61 -2.80
C LEU A 19 -6.66 2.51 -3.03
N ASN A 20 -7.77 1.93 -3.45
CA ASN A 20 -9.00 2.67 -3.67
C ASN A 20 -9.57 3.23 -2.36
N ILE A 21 -9.52 2.44 -1.30
CA ILE A 21 -9.98 2.86 0.03
C ILE A 21 -9.10 3.99 0.58
N LEU A 22 -7.80 3.88 0.39
CA LEU A 22 -6.85 4.87 0.91
C LEU A 22 -6.71 6.12 0.05
N ASP A 23 -7.11 6.06 -1.21
CA ASP A 23 -7.12 7.23 -2.07
C ASP A 23 -8.22 8.20 -1.58
N PRO A 24 -7.99 9.51 -1.46
CA PRO A 24 -6.83 10.28 -1.93
C PRO A 24 -5.71 10.51 -0.92
N VAL A 25 -5.71 9.83 0.22
CA VAL A 25 -4.68 10.07 1.24
C VAL A 25 -3.34 9.42 0.89
N VAL A 26 -3.31 8.52 -0.09
CA VAL A 26 -2.07 7.90 -0.53
C VAL A 26 -1.25 8.90 -1.33
N LYS A 27 -0.06 9.21 -0.83
CA LYS A 27 0.88 10.07 -1.52
C LYS A 27 1.67 9.27 -2.55
N ASN A 28 2.12 8.09 -2.14
CA ASN A 28 2.97 7.26 -2.99
C ASN A 28 2.90 5.82 -2.49
N TRP A 29 3.21 4.88 -3.36
CA TRP A 29 3.29 3.49 -2.97
C TRP A 29 4.24 2.75 -3.89
N SER A 30 4.81 1.65 -3.40
CA SER A 30 5.68 0.80 -4.21
C SER A 30 5.54 -0.65 -3.79
N LYS A 31 5.65 -1.54 -4.75
CA LYS A 31 5.61 -2.97 -4.48
C LYS A 31 7.00 -3.44 -4.08
N ALA A 32 7.07 -4.34 -3.11
CA ALA A 32 8.32 -4.98 -2.75
C ALA A 32 8.80 -5.85 -3.91
N ALA A 33 10.10 -5.89 -4.13
CA ALA A 33 10.69 -6.64 -5.23
C ALA A 33 10.58 -8.15 -5.04
N LYS A 34 10.53 -8.61 -3.79
CA LYS A 34 10.51 -10.04 -3.48
C LYS A 34 9.19 -10.46 -2.86
N LYS A 35 8.66 -11.55 -3.36
CA LYS A 35 7.50 -12.21 -2.79
C LYS A 35 7.95 -13.14 -1.67
N ARG A 36 7.26 -13.10 -0.53
CA ARG A 36 7.50 -14.04 0.55
C ARG A 36 6.34 -15.02 0.65
N GLY A 37 6.58 -16.27 0.28
CA GLY A 37 5.55 -17.29 0.31
C GLY A 37 4.38 -16.93 -0.61
N ARG A 38 3.18 -16.91 -0.06
CA ARG A 38 1.97 -16.56 -0.79
C ARG A 38 1.68 -15.07 -0.84
N PHE A 39 2.38 -14.29 -0.03
CA PHE A 39 2.03 -12.91 0.15
C PHE A 39 2.98 -11.97 -0.57
N PHE A 40 2.38 -11.02 -1.25
CA PHE A 40 3.12 -9.88 -1.77
C PHE A 40 3.10 -8.78 -0.72
N ARG A 41 4.07 -7.90 -0.77
CA ARG A 41 4.13 -6.76 0.13
C ARG A 41 4.13 -5.47 -0.67
N VAL A 42 3.45 -4.49 -0.11
CA VAL A 42 3.44 -3.14 -0.67
C VAL A 42 3.74 -2.15 0.43
N TYR A 43 4.52 -1.13 0.10
CA TYR A 43 4.83 -0.05 1.01
C TYR A 43 4.08 1.19 0.55
N ILE A 44 3.27 1.72 1.43
CA ILE A 44 2.41 2.86 1.11
C ILE A 44 2.80 4.03 1.98
N THR A 45 2.96 5.20 1.35
CA THR A 45 3.23 6.44 2.05
C THR A 45 1.97 7.29 2.01
N LEU A 46 1.48 7.67 3.17
CA LEU A 46 0.27 8.48 3.29
C LEU A 46 0.62 9.96 3.39
N ASP A 47 -0.26 10.79 2.84
CA ASP A 47 -0.10 12.24 2.91
C ASP A 47 -0.87 12.75 4.13
N GLU A 48 -0.14 13.19 5.14
CA GLU A 48 -0.74 13.69 6.37
C GLU A 48 -1.63 14.90 6.16
N LYS A 49 -1.36 15.70 5.15
CA LYS A 49 -2.16 16.88 4.87
C LYS A 49 -3.57 16.55 4.41
N LYS A 50 -3.77 15.34 3.92
CA LYS A 50 -5.07 14.89 3.43
C LYS A 50 -5.80 14.00 4.42
N MET A 51 -5.18 13.73 5.54
CA MET A 51 -5.81 12.96 6.62
C MET A 51 -6.60 13.92 7.56
#